data_64127241e326f51f8f19ff508084c954
#
_entry.id   64127241e326f51f8f19ff508084c954
#
_cell.length_a   1.000
_cell.length_b   1.000
_cell.length_c   1.000
_cell.angle_alpha   90.00
_cell.angle_beta   90.00
_cell.angle_gamma   90.00
#
_symmetry.space_group_name_H-M   'P 1'
#
loop_
_entity.id
_entity.type
_entity.pdbx_description
1 polymer ?
#
loop_
_entity_poly.entity_id
_entity_poly.type
_entity_poly.pdbx_seq_one_letter_code
_entity_poly.pdbx_strand_id
1 'polypeptide(L)'
;MTISFRIDRILGDRPFAEIGDPCLAVDDEGRGMLAVAGVHEFGSNAPVGVYDIDDLTCRALFRARYPVHAMAFHPRLPLLVVGTGNYDGGYFFEGELLLLDLETGSTTSLIEHELGRQVLGLEWLSEQELRVLMAPPDDWQNKAAWNEGHVAVVHRADWRVVPPRSITGYDLSGPRVAVPRTDHREDARQMLSGLSTNWDPRRNVRAVEELSDGRVVATLDGIQLESWLPSGQRQWAVRDDDGGGRDIVIAPDERSAWVGLVRPPWEERAQAVVRLALQDGVQLDHLTPVGAVSLVRCADGLPALAPAGRNGERSRLRIRRGSRIYFRETVSTTDGQKSGPGETWLAAADLGSIPAGERPREPRGAEVAHLCPYSWKPGETHFAGPGVETVDGDLIYAGTVYHGHGLQPGGSFVVRRMVAGDEPTWVFRTDQKATDLDHDMETVYVTYEDGEIVGLDLRDGNVRWRRHLTVAGVPAVATALTVTEPGRLLIGTTDGRLLNCSTVGPVR
;
A
#
# COMPACT_ATOMS: atom_id res chain seq x y z
N MET A 1 -16.83 27.36 2.20
CA MET A 1 -17.76 26.58 1.35
C MET A 1 -17.31 25.13 1.46
N THR A 2 -18.20 24.20 1.85
CA THR A 2 -17.80 22.81 2.10
C THR A 2 -17.99 22.00 0.82
N ILE A 3 -16.91 21.46 0.26
CA ILE A 3 -16.96 20.51 -0.85
C ILE A 3 -17.47 19.18 -0.29
N SER A 4 -18.48 18.59 -0.92
CA SER A 4 -18.98 17.27 -0.59
C SER A 4 -18.28 16.21 -1.44
N PHE A 5 -17.75 15.17 -0.80
CA PHE A 5 -17.21 13.98 -1.46
C PHE A 5 -18.16 12.81 -1.28
N ARG A 6 -18.47 12.10 -2.34
CA ARG A 6 -19.41 10.99 -2.35
C ARG A 6 -18.83 9.80 -3.12
N ILE A 7 -19.08 8.60 -2.61
CA ILE A 7 -18.88 7.36 -3.36
C ILE A 7 -20.17 7.08 -4.14
N ASP A 8 -20.09 7.08 -5.45
CA ASP A 8 -21.22 6.86 -6.35
C ASP A 8 -21.42 5.37 -6.66
N ARG A 9 -20.31 4.62 -6.72
CA ARG A 9 -20.32 3.18 -7.02
C ARG A 9 -19.12 2.48 -6.42
N ILE A 10 -19.32 1.23 -5.98
CA ILE A 10 -18.28 0.33 -5.49
C ILE A 10 -18.21 -0.89 -6.43
N LEU A 11 -17.00 -1.23 -6.90
CA LEU A 11 -16.72 -2.45 -7.66
C LEU A 11 -15.82 -3.35 -6.81
N GLY A 12 -15.98 -4.67 -6.94
CA GLY A 12 -15.20 -5.64 -6.18
C GLY A 12 -15.59 -5.74 -4.70
N ASP A 13 -16.78 -5.19 -4.35
CA ASP A 13 -17.35 -5.39 -3.02
C ASP A 13 -17.78 -6.85 -2.84
N ARG A 14 -17.49 -7.41 -1.66
CA ARG A 14 -17.65 -8.82 -1.37
C ARG A 14 -17.64 -9.07 0.14
N PRO A 15 -18.11 -10.22 0.62
CA PRO A 15 -17.89 -10.61 2.02
C PRO A 15 -16.39 -10.54 2.38
N PHE A 16 -16.08 -10.05 3.58
CA PHE A 16 -14.72 -9.85 4.10
C PHE A 16 -13.85 -8.89 3.27
N ALA A 17 -14.46 -7.98 2.51
CA ALA A 17 -13.71 -7.05 1.67
C ALA A 17 -12.71 -6.21 2.47
N GLU A 18 -13.07 -5.83 3.71
CA GLU A 18 -12.28 -4.99 4.61
C GLU A 18 -10.92 -5.60 4.99
N ILE A 19 -10.81 -6.92 4.87
CA ILE A 19 -9.58 -7.68 5.20
C ILE A 19 -8.61 -7.72 4.01
N GLY A 20 -9.11 -7.67 2.78
CA GLY A 20 -8.27 -7.90 1.60
C GLY A 20 -7.88 -9.37 1.46
N ASP A 21 -6.59 -9.70 1.59
CA ASP A 21 -6.07 -11.08 1.56
C ASP A 21 -5.88 -11.58 3.01
N PRO A 22 -6.58 -12.66 3.44
CA PRO A 22 -6.49 -13.15 4.80
C PRO A 22 -5.16 -13.86 5.07
N CYS A 23 -4.62 -13.68 6.27
CA CYS A 23 -3.44 -14.41 6.74
C CYS A 23 -3.71 -15.33 7.92
N LEU A 24 -4.79 -15.11 8.65
CA LEU A 24 -5.22 -15.91 9.79
C LEU A 24 -6.72 -15.75 10.00
N ALA A 25 -7.43 -16.82 10.34
CA ALA A 25 -8.83 -16.80 10.74
C ALA A 25 -9.04 -17.70 11.96
N VAL A 26 -9.87 -17.27 12.89
CA VAL A 26 -10.31 -18.05 14.05
C VAL A 26 -11.80 -17.83 14.27
N ASP A 27 -12.51 -18.88 14.61
CA ASP A 27 -13.94 -18.83 14.88
C ASP A 27 -14.27 -19.04 16.35
N ASP A 28 -15.45 -18.58 16.72
CA ASP A 28 -16.12 -18.88 17.98
C ASP A 28 -17.54 -19.34 17.65
N GLU A 29 -17.67 -20.63 17.41
CA GLU A 29 -18.96 -21.25 17.08
C GLU A 29 -20.02 -20.98 18.15
N GLY A 30 -19.62 -20.94 19.43
CA GLY A 30 -20.54 -20.73 20.56
C GLY A 30 -21.22 -19.35 20.53
N ARG A 31 -20.56 -18.35 19.98
CA ARG A 31 -21.07 -16.98 19.83
C ARG A 31 -21.41 -16.60 18.39
N GLY A 32 -21.20 -17.51 17.42
CA GLY A 32 -21.43 -17.24 16.00
C GLY A 32 -20.52 -16.14 15.46
N MET A 33 -19.26 -16.07 15.90
CA MET A 33 -18.30 -15.03 15.51
C MET A 33 -17.09 -15.61 14.80
N LEU A 34 -16.58 -14.86 13.84
CA LEU A 34 -15.34 -15.15 13.10
C LEU A 34 -14.42 -13.92 13.19
N ALA A 35 -13.18 -14.11 13.62
CA ALA A 35 -12.14 -13.10 13.51
C ALA A 35 -11.20 -13.45 12.35
N VAL A 36 -10.92 -12.47 11.47
CA VAL A 36 -10.04 -12.62 10.31
C VAL A 36 -9.00 -11.51 10.34
N ALA A 37 -7.74 -11.88 10.25
CA ALA A 37 -6.64 -10.94 10.06
C ALA A 37 -6.21 -10.91 8.59
N GLY A 38 -5.99 -9.72 8.05
CA GLY A 38 -5.45 -9.52 6.72
C GLY A 38 -3.92 -9.44 6.71
N VAL A 39 -3.35 -9.60 5.52
CA VAL A 39 -1.91 -9.46 5.31
C VAL A 39 -1.48 -8.03 5.63
N HIS A 40 -0.42 -7.91 6.44
CA HIS A 40 0.25 -6.64 6.70
C HIS A 40 1.14 -6.27 5.50
N GLU A 41 1.02 -5.05 5.04
CA GLU A 41 1.90 -4.51 4.02
C GLU A 41 2.81 -3.44 4.60
N PHE A 42 4.01 -3.33 4.03
CA PHE A 42 4.99 -2.34 4.47
C PHE A 42 4.39 -0.92 4.38
N GLY A 43 4.32 -0.23 5.54
CA GLY A 43 3.74 1.11 5.67
C GLY A 43 2.24 1.15 5.95
N SER A 44 1.53 0.01 5.93
CA SER A 44 0.11 -0.07 6.31
C SER A 44 -0.10 -0.91 7.57
N ASN A 45 -1.19 -0.65 8.29
CA ASN A 45 -1.59 -1.47 9.43
C ASN A 45 -2.28 -2.76 8.96
N ALA A 46 -2.08 -3.87 9.68
CA ALA A 46 -2.79 -5.12 9.42
C ALA A 46 -4.25 -5.02 9.89
N PRO A 47 -5.26 -5.22 9.02
CA PRO A 47 -6.65 -5.22 9.44
C PRO A 47 -6.99 -6.50 10.20
N VAL A 48 -7.82 -6.38 11.23
CA VAL A 48 -8.44 -7.49 11.96
C VAL A 48 -9.94 -7.22 12.03
N GLY A 49 -10.72 -7.98 11.28
CA GLY A 49 -12.18 -7.88 11.25
C GLY A 49 -12.83 -8.95 12.12
N VAL A 50 -13.90 -8.60 12.81
CA VAL A 50 -14.77 -9.54 13.51
C VAL A 50 -16.13 -9.55 12.84
N TYR A 51 -16.57 -10.71 12.41
CA TYR A 51 -17.74 -10.93 11.59
C TYR A 51 -18.77 -11.80 12.32
N ASP A 52 -20.02 -11.59 11.99
CA ASP A 52 -21.07 -12.55 12.26
C ASP A 52 -20.98 -13.69 11.26
N ILE A 53 -21.01 -14.96 11.73
CA ILE A 53 -20.89 -16.13 10.84
C ILE A 53 -22.17 -16.33 10.01
N ASP A 54 -23.33 -15.93 10.52
CA ASP A 54 -24.61 -16.21 9.87
C ASP A 54 -24.86 -15.31 8.66
N ASP A 55 -24.54 -14.01 8.77
CA ASP A 55 -24.79 -13.02 7.72
C ASP A 55 -23.53 -12.39 7.12
N LEU A 56 -22.34 -12.75 7.63
CA LEU A 56 -21.03 -12.26 7.23
C LEU A 56 -20.85 -10.74 7.38
N THR A 57 -21.65 -10.11 8.23
CA THR A 57 -21.56 -8.67 8.50
C THR A 57 -20.32 -8.38 9.34
N CYS A 58 -19.51 -7.40 8.92
CA CYS A 58 -18.40 -6.88 9.72
C CYS A 58 -18.95 -6.11 10.93
N ARG A 59 -18.81 -6.68 12.13
CA ARG A 59 -19.25 -6.07 13.40
C ARG A 59 -18.22 -5.08 13.94
N ALA A 60 -16.94 -5.38 13.75
CA ALA A 60 -15.85 -4.53 14.20
C ALA A 60 -14.63 -4.70 13.28
N LEU A 61 -13.92 -3.60 13.02
CA LEU A 61 -12.66 -3.60 12.30
C LEU A 61 -11.61 -2.89 13.16
N PHE A 62 -10.54 -3.60 13.45
CA PHE A 62 -9.38 -3.10 14.18
C PHE A 62 -8.19 -3.03 13.24
N ARG A 63 -7.16 -2.25 13.62
CA ARG A 63 -5.91 -2.16 12.86
C ARG A 63 -4.73 -2.40 13.79
N ALA A 64 -4.04 -3.52 13.58
CA ALA A 64 -2.80 -3.82 14.27
C ALA A 64 -1.63 -3.13 13.55
N ARG A 65 -0.68 -2.64 14.30
CA ARG A 65 0.50 -1.93 13.77
C ARG A 65 1.46 -2.86 13.03
N TYR A 66 1.49 -4.13 13.42
CA TYR A 66 2.41 -5.15 12.87
C TYR A 66 1.64 -6.36 12.34
N PRO A 67 2.31 -7.24 11.54
CA PRO A 67 1.73 -8.51 11.10
C PRO A 67 1.10 -9.30 12.25
N VAL A 68 -0.08 -9.86 12.02
CA VAL A 68 -0.78 -10.70 12.98
C VAL A 68 -0.27 -12.14 12.87
N HIS A 69 0.13 -12.72 14.00
CA HIS A 69 0.60 -14.10 14.09
C HIS A 69 -0.36 -15.03 14.83
N ALA A 70 -1.15 -14.49 15.78
CA ALA A 70 -2.08 -15.27 16.56
C ALA A 70 -3.31 -14.47 16.98
N MET A 71 -4.44 -15.13 17.08
CA MET A 71 -5.68 -14.58 17.62
C MET A 71 -6.37 -15.65 18.46
N ALA A 72 -7.07 -15.24 19.54
CA ALA A 72 -7.89 -16.15 20.33
C ALA A 72 -9.05 -15.41 21.01
N PHE A 73 -10.27 -15.88 20.80
CA PHE A 73 -11.44 -15.40 21.54
C PHE A 73 -11.38 -15.82 23.01
N HIS A 74 -11.70 -14.91 23.91
CA HIS A 74 -11.83 -15.24 25.32
C HIS A 74 -13.01 -16.23 25.52
N PRO A 75 -12.89 -17.27 26.39
CA PRO A 75 -13.90 -18.32 26.50
C PRO A 75 -15.31 -17.84 26.84
N ARG A 76 -15.44 -16.72 27.61
CA ARG A 76 -16.74 -16.19 28.03
C ARG A 76 -16.97 -14.71 27.76
N LEU A 77 -15.91 -13.90 27.86
CA LEU A 77 -16.04 -12.44 27.66
C LEU A 77 -16.05 -12.08 26.20
N PRO A 78 -16.68 -10.97 25.79
CA PRO A 78 -16.66 -10.48 24.42
C PRO A 78 -15.31 -9.81 24.10
N LEU A 79 -14.23 -10.56 24.26
CA LEU A 79 -12.85 -10.12 24.08
C LEU A 79 -12.16 -11.01 23.06
N LEU A 80 -11.30 -10.38 22.25
CA LEU A 80 -10.38 -11.05 21.34
C LEU A 80 -8.96 -10.59 21.67
N VAL A 81 -8.04 -11.52 21.91
CA VAL A 81 -6.61 -11.21 22.01
C VAL A 81 -5.96 -11.40 20.66
N VAL A 82 -5.04 -10.48 20.30
CA VAL A 82 -4.31 -10.49 19.04
C VAL A 82 -2.82 -10.33 19.31
N GLY A 83 -2.04 -11.27 18.84
CA GLY A 83 -0.59 -11.28 18.91
C GLY A 83 0.01 -10.84 17.56
N THR A 84 0.90 -9.86 17.62
CA THR A 84 1.53 -9.30 16.43
C THR A 84 3.04 -9.27 16.53
N GLY A 85 3.71 -9.05 15.41
CA GLY A 85 5.13 -8.81 15.43
C GLY A 85 5.73 -8.63 14.05
N ASN A 86 6.87 -7.96 14.03
CA ASN A 86 7.66 -7.75 12.85
C ASN A 86 9.15 -7.95 13.16
N TYR A 87 9.90 -8.35 12.14
CA TYR A 87 11.34 -8.48 12.17
C TYR A 87 11.92 -7.66 11.00
N ASP A 88 12.66 -6.62 11.33
CA ASP A 88 13.15 -5.66 10.33
C ASP A 88 14.53 -6.01 9.74
N GLY A 89 14.92 -7.27 9.80
CA GLY A 89 16.18 -7.72 9.22
C GLY A 89 17.39 -7.66 10.14
N GLY A 90 17.20 -7.48 11.45
CA GLY A 90 18.27 -7.68 12.43
C GLY A 90 18.55 -6.55 13.40
N TYR A 91 17.76 -5.48 13.37
CA TYR A 91 17.98 -4.36 14.28
C TYR A 91 16.90 -4.22 15.34
N PHE A 92 15.64 -4.54 15.02
CA PHE A 92 14.53 -4.42 15.96
C PHE A 92 13.53 -5.56 15.78
N PHE A 93 13.14 -6.15 16.92
CA PHE A 93 11.96 -7.00 17.03
C PHE A 93 10.86 -6.13 17.59
N GLU A 94 9.77 -6.01 16.87
CA GLU A 94 8.61 -5.23 17.29
C GLU A 94 7.40 -6.16 17.37
N GLY A 95 6.52 -5.91 18.33
CA GLY A 95 5.30 -6.68 18.48
C GLY A 95 4.39 -6.12 19.56
N GLU A 96 3.13 -6.50 19.48
CA GLU A 96 2.09 -6.11 20.41
C GLU A 96 1.27 -7.33 20.83
N LEU A 97 0.80 -7.30 22.07
CA LEU A 97 -0.31 -8.12 22.54
C LEU A 97 -1.50 -7.19 22.74
N LEU A 98 -2.48 -7.28 21.84
CA LEU A 98 -3.66 -6.42 21.86
C LEU A 98 -4.83 -7.17 22.48
N LEU A 99 -5.61 -6.48 23.32
CA LEU A 99 -6.90 -6.92 23.81
C LEU A 99 -7.97 -6.04 23.14
N LEU A 100 -8.84 -6.66 22.37
CA LEU A 100 -9.93 -6.01 21.66
C LEU A 100 -11.22 -6.29 22.43
N ASP A 101 -11.91 -5.24 22.85
CA ASP A 101 -13.24 -5.33 23.44
C ASP A 101 -14.28 -5.23 22.30
N LEU A 102 -15.03 -6.31 22.10
CA LEU A 102 -15.96 -6.44 20.98
C LEU A 102 -17.29 -5.72 21.24
N GLU A 103 -17.59 -5.32 22.48
CA GLU A 103 -18.78 -4.54 22.81
C GLU A 103 -18.54 -3.04 22.62
N THR A 104 -17.37 -2.57 23.06
CA THR A 104 -17.04 -1.14 23.02
C THR A 104 -16.27 -0.73 21.77
N GLY A 105 -15.67 -1.69 21.06
CA GLY A 105 -14.76 -1.44 19.94
C GLY A 105 -13.39 -0.89 20.38
N SER A 106 -13.08 -0.92 21.68
CA SER A 106 -11.81 -0.40 22.20
C SER A 106 -10.68 -1.41 22.07
N THR A 107 -9.46 -0.89 21.89
CA THR A 107 -8.23 -1.69 21.80
C THR A 107 -7.28 -1.28 22.92
N THR A 108 -6.74 -2.26 23.65
CA THR A 108 -5.75 -2.05 24.69
C THR A 108 -4.48 -2.81 24.36
N SER A 109 -3.33 -2.13 24.26
CA SER A 109 -2.03 -2.77 24.16
C SER A 109 -1.58 -3.20 25.57
N LEU A 110 -1.36 -4.50 25.77
CA LEU A 110 -1.14 -5.11 27.07
C LEU A 110 0.33 -5.15 27.49
N ILE A 111 1.26 -5.34 26.53
CA ILE A 111 2.69 -5.41 26.84
C ILE A 111 3.33 -4.03 26.88
N GLU A 112 4.36 -3.91 27.71
CA GLU A 112 5.17 -2.69 27.78
C GLU A 112 5.89 -2.39 26.45
N HIS A 113 6.04 -1.12 26.12
CA HIS A 113 6.48 -0.66 24.80
C HIS A 113 7.91 -1.10 24.41
N GLU A 114 8.76 -1.37 25.40
CA GLU A 114 10.18 -1.66 25.19
C GLU A 114 10.49 -3.16 25.04
N LEU A 115 9.49 -4.02 25.07
CA LEU A 115 9.72 -5.46 25.04
C LEU A 115 10.20 -5.99 23.71
N GLY A 116 9.94 -5.26 22.60
CA GLY A 116 10.50 -5.49 21.27
C GLY A 116 10.47 -6.95 20.81
N ARG A 117 9.38 -7.69 21.02
CA ARG A 117 9.28 -9.10 20.66
C ARG A 117 7.99 -9.43 19.95
N GLN A 118 8.08 -10.36 19.01
CA GLN A 118 6.89 -10.90 18.34
C GLN A 118 6.09 -11.80 19.27
N VAL A 119 4.78 -11.66 19.27
CA VAL A 119 3.82 -12.57 19.89
C VAL A 119 3.38 -13.59 18.85
N LEU A 120 3.85 -14.83 18.96
CA LEU A 120 3.74 -15.87 17.93
C LEU A 120 2.57 -16.81 18.13
N GLY A 121 2.04 -16.92 19.35
CA GLY A 121 0.94 -17.83 19.67
C GLY A 121 0.18 -17.39 20.89
N LEU A 122 -1.13 -17.67 20.92
CA LEU A 122 -2.07 -17.33 21.97
C LEU A 122 -3.04 -18.48 22.20
N GLU A 123 -3.29 -18.81 23.46
CA GLU A 123 -4.28 -19.82 23.83
C GLU A 123 -4.84 -19.53 25.23
N TRP A 124 -6.15 -19.47 25.35
CA TRP A 124 -6.82 -19.42 26.62
C TRP A 124 -6.82 -20.80 27.28
N LEU A 125 -6.16 -20.92 28.45
CA LEU A 125 -6.19 -22.14 29.28
C LEU A 125 -7.41 -22.15 30.17
N SER A 126 -7.88 -20.98 30.57
CA SER A 126 -9.08 -20.76 31.37
C SER A 126 -9.61 -19.33 31.14
N GLU A 127 -10.69 -18.94 31.85
CA GLU A 127 -11.19 -17.55 31.80
C GLU A 127 -10.18 -16.53 32.39
N GLN A 128 -9.22 -16.97 33.16
CA GLN A 128 -8.25 -16.12 33.86
C GLN A 128 -6.82 -16.29 33.37
N GLU A 129 -6.54 -17.33 32.59
CA GLU A 129 -5.18 -17.70 32.19
C GLU A 129 -5.02 -17.70 30.66
N LEU A 130 -4.10 -16.87 30.17
CA LEU A 130 -3.70 -16.79 28.80
C LEU A 130 -2.28 -17.32 28.64
N ARG A 131 -2.13 -18.38 27.83
CA ARG A 131 -0.82 -18.83 27.37
C ARG A 131 -0.36 -17.98 26.21
N VAL A 132 0.84 -17.40 26.35
CA VAL A 132 1.46 -16.53 25.34
C VAL A 132 2.78 -17.14 24.89
N LEU A 133 2.96 -17.23 23.59
CA LEU A 133 4.20 -17.66 22.98
C LEU A 133 4.92 -16.44 22.39
N MET A 134 6.12 -16.14 22.91
CA MET A 134 6.93 -15.00 22.49
C MET A 134 8.14 -15.46 21.68
N ALA A 135 8.52 -14.71 20.63
CA ALA A 135 9.78 -14.96 19.95
C ALA A 135 10.99 -14.77 20.88
N PRO A 136 12.08 -15.53 20.70
CA PRO A 136 13.30 -15.31 21.46
C PRO A 136 13.91 -13.93 21.13
N PRO A 137 14.57 -13.26 22.08
CA PRO A 137 15.17 -11.95 21.87
C PRO A 137 16.43 -11.97 21.01
N ASP A 138 17.03 -13.14 20.80
CA ASP A 138 18.33 -13.37 20.17
C ASP A 138 18.24 -14.17 18.87
N ASP A 139 17.05 -14.22 18.23
CA ASP A 139 16.83 -15.08 17.07
C ASP A 139 17.57 -14.60 15.81
N TRP A 140 17.92 -13.33 15.70
CA TRP A 140 18.68 -12.79 14.58
C TRP A 140 20.13 -13.35 14.47
N GLN A 141 20.74 -13.74 15.58
CA GLN A 141 22.09 -14.32 15.61
C GLN A 141 22.12 -15.84 15.47
N ASN A 142 21.00 -16.49 15.78
CA ASN A 142 20.87 -17.93 15.82
C ASN A 142 19.73 -18.41 14.93
N LYS A 143 20.06 -18.95 13.76
CA LYS A 143 19.04 -19.48 12.83
C LYS A 143 18.11 -20.53 13.44
N ALA A 144 18.56 -21.28 14.45
CA ALA A 144 17.73 -22.25 15.15
C ALA A 144 16.64 -21.55 15.98
N ALA A 145 16.89 -20.33 16.46
CA ALA A 145 15.92 -19.55 17.23
C ALA A 145 14.67 -19.17 16.43
N TRP A 146 14.75 -19.16 15.10
CA TRP A 146 13.59 -18.93 14.22
C TRP A 146 12.45 -19.93 14.47
N ASN A 147 12.77 -21.16 14.87
CA ASN A 147 11.81 -22.22 15.17
C ASN A 147 11.61 -22.43 16.69
N GLU A 148 11.87 -21.44 17.49
CA GLU A 148 11.76 -21.51 18.95
C GLU A 148 10.96 -20.33 19.49
N GLY A 149 10.48 -20.45 20.72
CA GLY A 149 9.77 -19.41 21.44
C GLY A 149 9.80 -19.62 22.94
N HIS A 150 9.48 -18.57 23.70
CA HIS A 150 9.27 -18.64 25.16
C HIS A 150 7.79 -18.75 25.45
N VAL A 151 7.38 -19.75 26.22
CA VAL A 151 6.00 -19.94 26.65
C VAL A 151 5.82 -19.36 28.04
N ALA A 152 4.88 -18.44 28.17
CA ALA A 152 4.46 -17.88 29.44
C ALA A 152 2.95 -18.07 29.67
N VAL A 153 2.52 -18.14 30.93
CA VAL A 153 1.10 -18.12 31.32
C VAL A 153 0.85 -16.85 32.10
N VAL A 154 0.00 -15.99 31.58
CA VAL A 154 -0.39 -14.72 32.21
C VAL A 154 -1.73 -14.92 32.88
N HIS A 155 -1.76 -14.69 34.21
CA HIS A 155 -2.98 -14.76 35.02
C HIS A 155 -3.53 -13.36 35.31
N ARG A 156 -4.83 -13.16 35.10
CA ARG A 156 -5.58 -11.94 35.46
C ARG A 156 -6.94 -12.36 36.03
N ALA A 157 -7.32 -11.73 37.14
CA ALA A 157 -8.61 -12.03 37.80
C ALA A 157 -9.81 -11.60 36.91
N ASP A 158 -9.71 -10.50 36.22
CA ASP A 158 -10.69 -10.02 35.21
C ASP A 158 -9.97 -9.34 34.05
N TRP A 159 -10.11 -9.89 32.87
CA TRP A 159 -9.48 -9.38 31.66
C TRP A 159 -10.13 -8.11 31.10
N ARG A 160 -11.35 -7.74 31.52
CA ARG A 160 -12.00 -6.48 31.11
C ARG A 160 -11.35 -5.23 31.70
N VAL A 161 -10.66 -5.38 32.82
CA VAL A 161 -10.06 -4.26 33.58
C VAL A 161 -8.53 -4.28 33.58
N VAL A 162 -7.91 -5.00 32.66
CA VAL A 162 -6.44 -5.07 32.57
C VAL A 162 -5.89 -3.72 32.10
N PRO A 163 -5.00 -3.09 32.89
CA PRO A 163 -4.43 -1.80 32.50
C PRO A 163 -3.56 -1.93 31.26
N PRO A 164 -3.50 -0.87 30.42
CA PRO A 164 -2.55 -0.81 29.34
C PRO A 164 -1.10 -1.00 29.83
N ARG A 165 -0.29 -1.71 29.06
CA ARG A 165 1.14 -1.93 29.32
C ARG A 165 1.46 -2.56 30.69
N SER A 166 0.54 -3.37 31.21
CA SER A 166 0.68 -4.00 32.53
C SER A 166 1.30 -5.40 32.49
N ILE A 167 1.61 -5.94 31.32
CA ILE A 167 2.31 -7.21 31.14
C ILE A 167 3.76 -6.90 30.80
N THR A 168 4.66 -7.29 31.69
CA THR A 168 6.08 -6.99 31.60
C THR A 168 6.87 -8.16 30.99
N GLY A 169 8.13 -7.92 30.64
CA GLY A 169 9.04 -8.99 30.22
C GLY A 169 9.20 -10.10 31.25
N TYR A 170 9.03 -9.77 32.51
CA TYR A 170 9.06 -10.77 33.60
C TYR A 170 7.83 -11.71 33.58
N ASP A 171 6.63 -11.16 33.33
CA ASP A 171 5.41 -11.96 33.14
C ASP A 171 5.49 -12.88 31.90
N LEU A 172 6.24 -12.49 30.88
CA LEU A 172 6.40 -13.21 29.62
C LEU A 172 7.68 -14.05 29.59
N SER A 173 8.44 -14.11 30.67
CA SER A 173 9.59 -15.00 30.80
C SER A 173 9.10 -16.44 31.10
N GLY A 174 9.55 -17.39 30.28
CA GLY A 174 9.14 -18.79 30.43
C GLY A 174 10.11 -19.73 29.73
N PRO A 175 9.89 -21.05 29.81
CA PRO A 175 10.76 -22.01 29.15
C PRO A 175 10.79 -21.82 27.66
N ARG A 176 11.98 -22.02 27.07
CA ARG A 176 12.18 -22.02 25.63
C ARG A 176 11.74 -23.37 25.05
N VAL A 177 10.94 -23.34 24.01
CA VAL A 177 10.38 -24.52 23.35
C VAL A 177 10.56 -24.43 21.85
N ALA A 178 10.60 -25.58 21.19
CA ALA A 178 10.58 -25.63 19.73
C ALA A 178 9.17 -25.27 19.23
N VAL A 179 9.09 -24.37 18.25
CA VAL A 179 7.83 -23.90 17.65
C VAL A 179 8.02 -23.78 16.14
N PRO A 180 7.50 -24.73 15.37
CA PRO A 180 7.50 -24.59 13.92
C PRO A 180 6.67 -23.37 13.51
N ARG A 181 7.20 -22.55 12.61
CA ARG A 181 6.46 -21.46 11.99
C ARG A 181 5.49 -22.04 10.98
N THR A 182 4.21 -21.77 11.15
CA THR A 182 3.15 -22.22 10.25
C THR A 182 2.61 -21.04 9.48
N ASP A 183 2.44 -21.19 8.18
CA ASP A 183 1.70 -20.23 7.36
C ASP A 183 0.22 -20.67 7.35
N HIS A 184 -0.65 -19.83 7.90
CA HIS A 184 -2.09 -20.09 8.03
C HIS A 184 -2.93 -19.46 6.91
N ARG A 185 -2.30 -18.89 5.88
CA ARG A 185 -3.03 -18.19 4.80
C ARG A 185 -3.97 -19.11 4.06
N GLU A 186 -3.51 -20.30 3.72
CA GLU A 186 -4.32 -21.25 2.97
C GLU A 186 -5.52 -21.73 3.80
N ASP A 187 -5.31 -22.03 5.09
CA ASP A 187 -6.39 -22.41 6.02
C ASP A 187 -7.43 -21.29 6.14
N ALA A 188 -6.98 -20.04 6.27
CA ALA A 188 -7.86 -18.88 6.33
C ALA A 188 -8.65 -18.71 5.02
N ARG A 189 -8.00 -18.82 3.86
CA ARG A 189 -8.66 -18.75 2.56
C ARG A 189 -9.71 -19.85 2.36
N GLN A 190 -9.40 -21.08 2.77
CA GLN A 190 -10.34 -22.21 2.71
C GLN A 190 -11.54 -21.97 3.61
N MET A 191 -11.33 -21.46 4.83
CA MET A 191 -12.42 -21.11 5.75
C MET A 191 -13.36 -20.07 5.13
N LEU A 192 -12.83 -18.96 4.62
CA LEU A 192 -13.64 -17.91 4.02
C LEU A 192 -14.38 -18.38 2.74
N SER A 193 -13.71 -19.20 1.93
CA SER A 193 -14.33 -19.79 0.73
C SER A 193 -15.46 -20.75 1.08
N GLY A 194 -15.36 -21.46 2.22
CA GLY A 194 -16.43 -22.31 2.73
C GLY A 194 -17.64 -21.51 3.21
N LEU A 195 -17.44 -20.32 3.76
CA LEU A 195 -18.50 -19.44 4.23
C LEU A 195 -19.17 -18.63 3.11
N SER A 196 -18.44 -18.30 2.06
CA SER A 196 -18.98 -17.51 0.94
C SER A 196 -18.41 -17.91 -0.42
N THR A 197 -19.29 -18.34 -1.32
CA THR A 197 -18.93 -18.63 -2.72
C THR A 197 -18.57 -17.40 -3.54
N ASN A 198 -18.93 -16.20 -3.05
CA ASN A 198 -18.62 -14.93 -3.69
C ASN A 198 -17.32 -14.30 -3.16
N TRP A 199 -16.67 -14.97 -2.22
CA TRP A 199 -15.40 -14.48 -1.72
C TRP A 199 -14.29 -14.62 -2.77
N ASP A 200 -13.43 -13.58 -2.87
CA ASP A 200 -12.30 -13.50 -3.79
C ASP A 200 -11.17 -12.73 -3.09
N PRO A 201 -9.98 -13.33 -2.91
CA PRO A 201 -8.86 -12.65 -2.29
C PRO A 201 -8.38 -11.51 -3.20
N ARG A 202 -8.52 -10.29 -2.71
CA ARG A 202 -8.18 -9.07 -3.43
C ARG A 202 -7.47 -8.13 -2.48
N ARG A 203 -6.42 -7.49 -2.95
CA ARG A 203 -5.68 -6.51 -2.15
C ARG A 203 -4.94 -5.53 -3.05
N ASN A 204 -4.65 -4.36 -2.51
CA ASN A 204 -3.78 -3.35 -3.09
C ASN A 204 -4.00 -3.08 -4.56
N VAL A 205 -5.01 -2.34 -4.86
CA VAL A 205 -5.16 -1.78 -6.20
C VAL A 205 -3.96 -0.86 -6.47
N ARG A 206 -3.16 -1.18 -7.48
CA ARG A 206 -1.93 -0.46 -7.81
C ARG A 206 -2.13 0.64 -8.83
N ALA A 207 -3.02 0.42 -9.79
CA ALA A 207 -3.44 1.41 -10.76
C ALA A 207 -4.86 1.14 -11.22
N VAL A 208 -5.55 2.18 -11.64
CA VAL A 208 -6.95 2.12 -12.09
C VAL A 208 -7.17 3.13 -13.21
N GLU A 209 -7.88 2.72 -14.27
CA GLU A 209 -8.21 3.56 -15.42
C GLU A 209 -9.65 3.31 -15.87
N GLU A 210 -10.32 4.33 -16.41
CA GLU A 210 -11.64 4.24 -17.02
C GLU A 210 -11.49 4.36 -18.54
N LEU A 211 -12.18 3.47 -19.28
CA LEU A 211 -12.22 3.49 -20.73
C LEU A 211 -13.38 4.37 -21.22
N SER A 212 -13.32 4.80 -22.47
CA SER A 212 -14.35 5.66 -23.07
C SER A 212 -15.76 5.04 -23.10
N ASP A 213 -15.86 3.71 -23.04
CA ASP A 213 -17.12 2.98 -22.97
C ASP A 213 -17.64 2.79 -21.52
N GLY A 214 -16.96 3.38 -20.54
CA GLY A 214 -17.29 3.31 -19.11
C GLY A 214 -16.87 2.04 -18.40
N ARG A 215 -16.13 1.15 -19.07
CA ARG A 215 -15.45 0.03 -18.39
C ARG A 215 -14.32 0.57 -17.52
N VAL A 216 -14.10 -0.11 -16.40
CA VAL A 216 -12.99 0.18 -15.49
C VAL A 216 -12.00 -0.97 -15.57
N VAL A 217 -10.72 -0.66 -15.71
CA VAL A 217 -9.63 -1.63 -15.63
C VAL A 217 -8.71 -1.31 -14.45
N ALA A 218 -8.21 -2.35 -13.80
CA ALA A 218 -7.37 -2.20 -12.61
C ALA A 218 -6.28 -3.26 -12.54
N THR A 219 -5.15 -2.89 -11.96
CA THR A 219 -4.08 -3.80 -11.56
C THR A 219 -4.07 -3.94 -10.05
N LEU A 220 -3.84 -5.15 -9.56
CA LEU A 220 -3.80 -5.45 -8.13
C LEU A 220 -2.66 -6.43 -7.84
N ASP A 221 -2.34 -6.59 -6.56
CA ASP A 221 -1.52 -7.73 -6.15
C ASP A 221 -2.28 -9.03 -6.42
N GLY A 222 -1.61 -10.00 -7.05
CA GLY A 222 -2.22 -11.25 -7.50
C GLY A 222 -3.02 -11.17 -8.81
N ILE A 223 -3.18 -9.98 -9.40
CA ILE A 223 -3.92 -9.78 -10.66
C ILE A 223 -3.14 -8.82 -11.56
N GLN A 224 -2.68 -9.30 -12.72
CA GLN A 224 -1.98 -8.45 -13.70
C GLN A 224 -2.88 -7.33 -14.20
N LEU A 225 -4.09 -7.67 -14.60
CA LEU A 225 -5.12 -6.74 -15.05
C LEU A 225 -6.50 -7.40 -14.93
N GLU A 226 -7.50 -6.62 -14.58
CA GLU A 226 -8.90 -7.02 -14.62
C GLU A 226 -9.75 -5.94 -15.30
N SER A 227 -10.92 -6.33 -15.79
CA SER A 227 -11.90 -5.45 -16.43
C SER A 227 -13.28 -5.60 -15.81
N TRP A 228 -13.94 -4.45 -15.58
CA TRP A 228 -15.27 -4.32 -15.00
C TRP A 228 -16.18 -3.59 -15.96
N LEU A 229 -17.37 -4.16 -16.20
CA LEU A 229 -18.41 -3.53 -16.99
C LEU A 229 -19.03 -2.33 -16.26
N PRO A 230 -19.64 -1.38 -16.97
CA PRO A 230 -20.42 -0.31 -16.35
C PRO A 230 -21.54 -0.81 -15.43
N SER A 231 -22.03 -2.04 -15.63
CA SER A 231 -23.01 -2.70 -14.75
C SER A 231 -22.47 -3.04 -13.35
N GLY A 232 -21.15 -3.03 -13.15
CA GLY A 232 -20.50 -3.48 -11.91
C GLY A 232 -20.07 -4.95 -11.91
N GLN A 233 -20.35 -5.67 -12.99
CA GLN A 233 -19.90 -7.06 -13.14
C GLN A 233 -18.44 -7.12 -13.64
N ARG A 234 -17.62 -7.96 -13.02
CA ARG A 234 -16.28 -8.27 -13.54
C ARG A 234 -16.39 -9.05 -14.84
N GLN A 235 -15.79 -8.55 -15.90
CA GLN A 235 -15.80 -9.18 -17.21
C GLN A 235 -14.74 -10.30 -17.30
N TRP A 236 -13.52 -9.99 -16.90
CA TRP A 236 -12.39 -10.93 -16.85
C TRP A 236 -11.32 -10.44 -15.87
N ALA A 237 -10.41 -11.35 -15.50
CA ALA A 237 -9.19 -11.03 -14.75
C ALA A 237 -8.06 -11.97 -15.17
N VAL A 238 -6.86 -11.41 -15.38
CA VAL A 238 -5.62 -12.16 -15.62
C VAL A 238 -4.90 -12.29 -14.29
N ARG A 239 -4.90 -13.48 -13.70
CA ARG A 239 -4.29 -13.75 -12.40
C ARG A 239 -2.78 -13.96 -12.52
N ASP A 240 -2.06 -13.63 -11.46
CA ASP A 240 -0.62 -13.85 -11.28
C ASP A 240 -0.35 -14.00 -9.79
N ASP A 241 -0.47 -15.20 -9.27
CA ASP A 241 -0.44 -15.49 -7.83
C ASP A 241 0.90 -15.09 -7.17
N ASP A 242 1.99 -15.06 -7.95
CA ASP A 242 3.33 -14.71 -7.48
C ASP A 242 3.67 -13.20 -7.63
N GLY A 243 2.73 -12.39 -8.13
CA GLY A 243 3.02 -11.00 -8.41
C GLY A 243 1.77 -10.12 -8.54
N GLY A 244 1.51 -9.67 -9.76
CA GLY A 244 0.40 -8.79 -10.12
C GLY A 244 0.83 -7.63 -11.01
N GLY A 245 -0.10 -6.75 -11.33
CA GLY A 245 0.17 -5.55 -12.11
C GLY A 245 0.38 -4.33 -11.22
N ARG A 246 1.22 -3.39 -11.66
CA ARG A 246 1.52 -2.16 -10.94
C ARG A 246 1.08 -0.91 -11.69
N ASP A 247 1.46 -0.80 -12.95
CA ASP A 247 1.22 0.38 -13.77
C ASP A 247 0.36 -0.02 -14.97
N ILE A 248 -0.51 0.88 -15.45
CA ILE A 248 -1.33 0.67 -16.65
C ILE A 248 -1.10 1.83 -17.61
N VAL A 249 -0.91 1.53 -18.89
CA VAL A 249 -1.00 2.51 -19.97
C VAL A 249 -1.93 1.97 -21.05
N ILE A 250 -3.10 2.57 -21.17
CA ILE A 250 -4.10 2.23 -22.20
C ILE A 250 -3.61 2.73 -23.55
N ALA A 251 -3.67 1.87 -24.57
CA ALA A 251 -3.39 2.29 -25.94
C ALA A 251 -4.46 3.31 -26.42
N PRO A 252 -4.10 4.29 -27.28
CA PRO A 252 -5.04 5.33 -27.74
C PRO A 252 -6.30 4.79 -28.44
N ASP A 253 -6.24 3.60 -29.01
CA ASP A 253 -7.37 2.93 -29.66
C ASP A 253 -8.24 2.11 -28.68
N GLU A 254 -7.85 2.08 -27.39
CA GLU A 254 -8.49 1.31 -26.32
C GLU A 254 -8.70 -0.19 -26.62
N ARG A 255 -7.88 -0.77 -27.52
CA ARG A 255 -7.92 -2.21 -27.81
C ARG A 255 -6.99 -3.02 -26.93
N SER A 256 -5.96 -2.40 -26.38
CA SER A 256 -4.97 -3.05 -25.53
C SER A 256 -4.45 -2.12 -24.45
N ALA A 257 -3.85 -2.70 -23.42
CA ALA A 257 -3.13 -1.99 -22.37
C ALA A 257 -1.73 -2.59 -22.20
N TRP A 258 -0.75 -1.76 -21.93
CA TRP A 258 0.53 -2.15 -21.39
C TRP A 258 0.46 -2.15 -19.87
N VAL A 259 0.98 -3.21 -19.24
CA VAL A 259 0.95 -3.42 -17.80
C VAL A 259 2.37 -3.71 -17.31
N GLY A 260 2.84 -2.92 -16.35
CA GLY A 260 4.07 -3.20 -15.62
C GLY A 260 3.80 -4.23 -14.52
N LEU A 261 4.53 -5.35 -14.51
CA LEU A 261 4.33 -6.41 -13.53
C LEU A 261 5.18 -6.19 -12.27
N VAL A 262 4.63 -6.53 -11.11
CA VAL A 262 5.36 -6.66 -9.86
C VAL A 262 5.88 -8.08 -9.75
N ARG A 263 7.15 -8.23 -9.37
CA ARG A 263 7.74 -9.53 -9.02
C ARG A 263 8.26 -9.47 -7.58
N PRO A 264 8.30 -10.59 -6.87
CA PRO A 264 8.85 -10.66 -5.54
C PRO A 264 10.29 -10.10 -5.49
N PRO A 265 10.70 -9.41 -4.41
CA PRO A 265 12.01 -8.75 -4.32
C PRO A 265 13.21 -9.71 -4.44
N TRP A 266 13.02 -11.01 -4.20
CA TRP A 266 14.06 -12.03 -4.34
C TRP A 266 14.23 -12.55 -5.78
N GLU A 267 13.30 -12.28 -6.66
CA GLU A 267 13.49 -12.49 -8.08
C GLU A 267 14.23 -11.28 -8.68
N GLU A 268 15.55 -11.32 -8.69
CA GLU A 268 16.41 -10.31 -9.35
C GLU A 268 16.14 -10.19 -10.86
N ARG A 269 15.28 -11.02 -11.42
CA ARG A 269 14.96 -11.03 -12.84
C ARG A 269 13.86 -10.04 -13.14
N ALA A 270 14.29 -9.01 -13.83
CA ALA A 270 13.54 -8.11 -14.71
C ALA A 270 12.04 -8.02 -14.44
N GLN A 271 11.60 -6.87 -13.92
CA GLN A 271 10.20 -6.49 -13.97
C GLN A 271 9.73 -6.65 -15.42
N ALA A 272 8.81 -7.57 -15.67
CA ALA A 272 8.24 -7.77 -16.99
C ALA A 272 7.21 -6.68 -17.28
N VAL A 273 7.04 -6.38 -18.56
CA VAL A 273 5.98 -5.51 -19.07
C VAL A 273 5.21 -6.31 -20.10
N VAL A 274 3.91 -6.44 -19.92
CA VAL A 274 3.05 -7.20 -20.83
C VAL A 274 2.06 -6.29 -21.54
N ARG A 275 1.67 -6.67 -22.75
CA ARG A 275 0.57 -6.05 -23.49
C ARG A 275 -0.62 -7.00 -23.46
N LEU A 276 -1.75 -6.55 -22.96
CA LEU A 276 -2.97 -7.33 -22.82
C LEU A 276 -4.09 -6.74 -23.70
N ALA A 277 -4.89 -7.60 -24.33
CA ALA A 277 -6.10 -7.19 -25.04
C ALA A 277 -7.18 -6.77 -24.02
N LEU A 278 -7.82 -5.61 -24.23
CA LEU A 278 -8.86 -5.10 -23.30
C LEU A 278 -10.23 -5.75 -23.49
N GLN A 279 -10.38 -6.58 -24.51
CA GLN A 279 -11.61 -7.33 -24.76
C GLN A 279 -11.74 -8.54 -23.81
N ASP A 280 -10.65 -9.27 -23.63
CA ASP A 280 -10.65 -10.61 -23.01
C ASP A 280 -9.44 -10.92 -22.11
N GLY A 281 -8.48 -9.98 -21.99
CA GLY A 281 -7.26 -10.15 -21.19
C GLY A 281 -6.17 -11.01 -21.85
N VAL A 282 -6.32 -11.40 -23.13
CA VAL A 282 -5.32 -12.20 -23.84
C VAL A 282 -4.01 -11.43 -23.97
N GLN A 283 -2.88 -12.08 -23.62
CA GLN A 283 -1.56 -11.49 -23.75
C GLN A 283 -1.14 -11.39 -25.21
N LEU A 284 -0.83 -10.17 -25.64
CA LEU A 284 -0.44 -9.82 -27.02
C LEU A 284 1.08 -9.69 -27.20
N ASP A 285 1.79 -9.20 -26.17
CA ASP A 285 3.24 -9.00 -26.20
C ASP A 285 3.82 -9.12 -24.79
N HIS A 286 5.13 -9.35 -24.70
CA HIS A 286 5.88 -9.46 -23.45
C HIS A 286 7.26 -8.85 -23.63
N LEU A 287 7.65 -7.95 -22.73
CA LEU A 287 8.96 -7.33 -22.69
C LEU A 287 9.64 -7.64 -21.35
N THR A 288 10.93 -7.94 -21.43
CA THR A 288 11.79 -8.08 -20.27
C THR A 288 12.86 -6.99 -20.33
N PRO A 289 12.57 -5.78 -19.80
CA PRO A 289 13.52 -4.68 -19.84
C PRO A 289 14.73 -5.00 -18.95
N VAL A 290 15.88 -4.41 -19.27
CA VAL A 290 17.07 -4.53 -18.44
C VAL A 290 16.93 -3.58 -17.25
N GLY A 291 16.83 -4.14 -16.05
CA GLY A 291 16.65 -3.39 -14.81
C GLY A 291 15.18 -3.12 -14.46
N ALA A 292 14.96 -2.50 -13.29
CA ALA A 292 13.63 -2.13 -12.85
C ALA A 292 13.10 -0.93 -13.66
N VAL A 293 11.86 -1.01 -14.13
CA VAL A 293 11.20 0.05 -14.91
C VAL A 293 9.80 0.34 -14.36
N SER A 294 9.32 1.55 -14.56
CA SER A 294 7.91 1.92 -14.43
C SER A 294 7.35 2.28 -15.79
N LEU A 295 6.07 2.03 -16.01
CA LEU A 295 5.37 2.51 -17.19
C LEU A 295 4.86 3.93 -16.96
N VAL A 296 5.01 4.77 -17.97
CA VAL A 296 4.51 6.15 -18.01
C VAL A 296 3.65 6.33 -19.26
N ARG A 297 2.50 6.99 -19.10
CA ARG A 297 1.67 7.42 -20.22
C ARG A 297 2.20 8.75 -20.74
N CYS A 298 2.73 8.77 -21.98
CA CYS A 298 3.15 10.00 -22.64
C CYS A 298 1.95 10.90 -22.99
N ALA A 299 2.21 12.17 -23.28
CA ALA A 299 1.18 13.15 -23.65
C ALA A 299 0.37 12.74 -24.91
N ASP A 300 0.97 11.98 -25.81
CA ASP A 300 0.31 11.40 -26.99
C ASP A 300 -0.43 10.07 -26.70
N GLY A 301 -0.53 9.67 -25.43
CA GLY A 301 -1.19 8.45 -25.00
C GLY A 301 -0.37 7.17 -25.17
N LEU A 302 0.85 7.24 -25.70
CA LEU A 302 1.71 6.08 -25.89
C LEU A 302 2.51 5.75 -24.63
N PRO A 303 2.87 4.47 -24.40
CA PRO A 303 3.65 4.06 -23.24
C PRO A 303 5.13 4.43 -23.39
N ALA A 304 5.76 4.69 -22.24
CA ALA A 304 7.20 4.79 -22.10
C ALA A 304 7.70 4.00 -20.89
N LEU A 305 8.97 3.58 -20.93
CA LEU A 305 9.64 2.91 -19.83
C LEU A 305 10.51 3.92 -19.07
N ALA A 306 10.16 4.19 -17.83
CA ALA A 306 11.00 4.96 -16.92
C ALA A 306 12.04 4.03 -16.28
N PRO A 307 13.33 4.22 -16.55
CA PRO A 307 14.38 3.37 -16.01
C PRO A 307 14.60 3.62 -14.52
N ALA A 308 15.19 2.65 -13.87
CA ALA A 308 15.57 2.74 -12.45
C ALA A 308 16.78 3.64 -12.17
N GLY A 309 17.37 4.29 -13.18
CA GLY A 309 18.61 5.05 -13.09
C GLY A 309 19.75 4.38 -13.89
N ARG A 310 20.78 5.16 -14.27
CA ARG A 310 21.86 4.68 -15.16
C ARG A 310 22.74 3.59 -14.57
N ASN A 311 22.81 3.43 -13.25
CA ASN A 311 23.69 2.50 -12.55
C ASN A 311 22.94 1.40 -11.80
N GLY A 312 21.74 0.99 -12.24
CA GLY A 312 20.93 -0.01 -11.54
C GLY A 312 20.21 0.52 -10.29
N GLU A 313 20.35 1.80 -9.97
CA GLU A 313 19.59 2.44 -8.90
C GLU A 313 18.12 2.60 -9.29
N ARG A 314 17.22 2.32 -8.36
CA ARG A 314 15.77 2.36 -8.63
C ARG A 314 15.28 3.80 -8.76
N SER A 315 14.57 4.13 -9.84
CA SER A 315 13.73 5.33 -9.89
C SER A 315 12.72 5.25 -8.75
N ARG A 316 12.53 6.35 -8.03
CA ARG A 316 11.58 6.40 -6.92
C ARG A 316 10.38 7.27 -7.21
N LEU A 317 10.39 7.98 -8.33
CA LEU A 317 9.26 8.79 -8.76
C LEU A 317 8.41 8.00 -9.75
N ARG A 318 7.16 7.72 -9.37
CA ARG A 318 6.16 7.12 -10.24
C ARG A 318 5.37 8.22 -10.93
N ILE A 319 5.67 8.48 -12.19
CA ILE A 319 4.87 9.40 -12.99
C ILE A 319 3.79 8.61 -13.70
N ARG A 320 2.54 9.02 -13.50
CA ARG A 320 1.39 8.40 -14.16
C ARG A 320 1.27 8.82 -15.60
N ARG A 321 1.42 10.13 -15.89
CA ARG A 321 1.32 10.72 -17.22
C ARG A 321 2.22 11.94 -17.35
N GLY A 322 2.77 12.14 -18.53
CA GLY A 322 3.63 13.28 -18.83
C GLY A 322 4.38 13.13 -20.15
N SER A 323 5.09 14.16 -20.56
CA SER A 323 5.97 14.15 -21.73
C SER A 323 7.38 13.68 -21.40
N ARG A 324 7.70 13.53 -20.12
CA ARG A 324 9.01 13.17 -19.59
C ARG A 324 8.92 11.99 -18.65
N ILE A 325 10.05 11.30 -18.53
CA ILE A 325 10.29 10.35 -17.44
C ILE A 325 11.22 10.99 -16.41
N TYR A 326 11.07 10.59 -15.15
CA TYR A 326 11.82 11.13 -14.03
C TYR A 326 12.55 10.01 -13.30
N PHE A 327 13.84 10.19 -13.06
CA PHE A 327 14.71 9.18 -12.48
C PHE A 327 15.81 9.80 -11.63
N ARG A 328 16.44 8.97 -10.82
CA ARG A 328 17.59 9.36 -10.02
C ARG A 328 18.87 9.19 -10.84
N GLU A 329 19.71 10.23 -10.88
CA GLU A 329 21.01 10.20 -11.55
C GLU A 329 22.11 10.72 -10.63
N THR A 330 23.22 9.97 -10.55
CA THR A 330 24.41 10.39 -9.83
C THR A 330 25.40 11.00 -10.83
N VAL A 331 25.71 12.28 -10.65
CA VAL A 331 26.68 13.01 -11.48
C VAL A 331 28.04 12.95 -10.80
N SER A 332 29.00 12.31 -11.46
CA SER A 332 30.40 12.29 -10.99
C SER A 332 31.02 13.66 -11.22
N THR A 333 31.45 14.35 -10.17
CA THR A 333 32.26 15.55 -10.31
C THR A 333 33.68 15.13 -10.72
N THR A 334 33.97 15.19 -12.01
CA THR A 334 35.34 15.04 -12.55
C THR A 334 36.05 16.38 -12.50
N ASP A 335 36.41 16.84 -11.30
CA ASP A 335 37.54 17.75 -11.15
C ASP A 335 38.78 16.88 -10.86
N GLY A 336 39.72 16.91 -11.75
CA GLY A 336 40.84 16.02 -11.99
C GLY A 336 41.76 15.55 -10.85
N GLN A 337 41.34 15.57 -9.58
CA GLN A 337 42.12 15.05 -8.44
C GLN A 337 41.24 14.71 -7.23
N LYS A 338 40.54 13.65 -7.25
CA LYS A 338 39.80 12.87 -6.25
C LYS A 338 38.35 12.71 -6.63
N SER A 339 37.98 11.49 -7.01
CA SER A 339 36.56 11.09 -7.10
C SER A 339 35.90 11.13 -5.71
N GLY A 340 35.27 12.24 -5.39
CA GLY A 340 34.32 12.32 -4.29
C GLY A 340 33.04 11.56 -4.65
N PRO A 341 32.19 11.18 -3.66
CA PRO A 341 30.87 10.64 -3.96
C PRO A 341 30.11 11.66 -4.80
N GLY A 342 29.70 11.28 -6.00
CA GLY A 342 28.96 12.15 -6.91
C GLY A 342 27.66 12.64 -6.31
N GLU A 343 27.23 13.83 -6.69
CA GLU A 343 25.94 14.39 -6.26
C GLU A 343 24.80 13.67 -6.98
N THR A 344 23.77 13.27 -6.24
CA THR A 344 22.59 12.59 -6.79
C THR A 344 21.47 13.60 -7.04
N TRP A 345 20.91 13.58 -8.25
CA TRP A 345 19.86 14.49 -8.72
C TRP A 345 18.59 13.73 -9.09
N LEU A 346 17.45 14.40 -8.91
CA LEU A 346 16.25 14.07 -9.65
C LEU A 346 16.44 14.62 -11.08
N ALA A 347 16.42 13.72 -12.05
CA ALA A 347 16.62 14.06 -13.46
C ALA A 347 15.36 13.75 -14.27
N ALA A 348 15.17 14.49 -15.36
CA ALA A 348 14.10 14.27 -16.33
C ALA A 348 14.68 14.02 -17.73
N ALA A 349 14.08 13.09 -18.45
CA ALA A 349 14.38 12.87 -19.87
C ALA A 349 13.13 13.12 -20.72
N ASP A 350 13.26 14.03 -21.71
CA ASP A 350 12.20 14.35 -22.65
C ASP A 350 12.03 13.22 -23.68
N LEU A 351 10.81 12.69 -23.81
CA LEU A 351 10.45 11.62 -24.74
C LEU A 351 9.77 12.13 -26.01
N GLY A 352 9.49 13.44 -26.11
CA GLY A 352 8.78 14.03 -27.25
C GLY A 352 9.51 13.89 -28.59
N SER A 353 10.84 13.79 -28.58
CA SER A 353 11.67 13.61 -29.77
C SER A 353 11.84 12.15 -30.20
N ILE A 354 11.41 11.18 -29.40
CA ILE A 354 11.54 9.76 -29.70
C ILE A 354 10.36 9.33 -30.59
N PRO A 355 10.60 8.74 -31.80
CA PRO A 355 9.52 8.30 -32.67
C PRO A 355 8.55 7.35 -31.97
N ALA A 356 7.27 7.53 -32.21
CA ALA A 356 6.24 6.62 -31.74
C ALA A 356 6.37 5.26 -32.44
N GLY A 357 6.26 4.18 -31.71
CA GLY A 357 6.25 2.81 -32.18
C GLY A 357 5.18 1.98 -31.47
N GLU A 358 5.02 0.73 -31.88
CA GLU A 358 4.08 -0.20 -31.19
C GLU A 358 4.53 -0.59 -29.78
N ARG A 359 5.82 -0.46 -29.48
CA ARG A 359 6.43 -0.79 -28.18
C ARG A 359 6.63 0.46 -27.32
N PRO A 360 6.69 0.31 -25.99
CA PRO A 360 7.02 1.41 -25.10
C PRO A 360 8.30 2.14 -25.51
N ARG A 361 8.29 3.46 -25.44
CA ARG A 361 9.47 4.29 -25.69
C ARG A 361 10.52 4.07 -24.59
N GLU A 362 11.79 4.08 -25.00
CA GLU A 362 12.92 4.05 -24.06
C GLU A 362 13.64 5.40 -24.11
N PRO A 363 14.17 5.92 -22.98
CA PRO A 363 14.82 7.23 -22.91
C PRO A 363 16.20 7.30 -23.60
N ARG A 364 16.60 6.29 -24.35
CA ARG A 364 17.91 6.25 -25.02
C ARG A 364 18.01 7.37 -26.03
N GLY A 365 19.00 8.26 -25.81
CA GLY A 365 19.23 9.41 -26.69
C GLY A 365 18.33 10.63 -26.39
N ALA A 366 17.49 10.58 -25.36
CA ALA A 366 16.76 11.74 -24.90
C ALA A 366 17.68 12.73 -24.17
N GLU A 367 17.37 14.01 -24.28
CA GLU A 367 18.03 15.06 -23.50
C GLU A 367 17.65 14.91 -22.02
N VAL A 368 18.65 15.00 -21.14
CA VAL A 368 18.49 14.85 -19.69
C VAL A 368 18.70 16.20 -19.01
N ALA A 369 17.70 16.63 -18.26
CA ALA A 369 17.77 17.82 -17.40
C ALA A 369 17.88 17.41 -15.93
N HIS A 370 18.80 18.01 -15.18
CA HIS A 370 18.91 17.87 -13.72
C HIS A 370 18.01 18.89 -13.06
N LEU A 371 17.02 18.45 -12.28
CA LEU A 371 15.97 19.33 -11.74
C LEU A 371 16.29 19.83 -10.34
N CYS A 372 16.66 18.93 -9.42
CA CYS A 372 16.99 19.29 -8.05
C CYS A 372 17.84 18.17 -7.39
N PRO A 373 18.64 18.53 -6.35
CA PRO A 373 19.35 17.54 -5.56
C PRO A 373 18.40 16.51 -4.95
N TYR A 374 18.76 15.22 -5.00
CA TYR A 374 17.98 14.14 -4.44
C TYR A 374 18.15 14.01 -2.91
N SER A 375 19.27 14.44 -2.38
CA SER A 375 19.55 14.52 -0.94
C SER A 375 19.44 15.96 -0.47
N TRP A 376 18.69 16.21 0.60
CA TRP A 376 18.44 17.57 1.10
C TRP A 376 19.56 18.07 2.02
N LYS A 377 20.01 17.20 2.92
CA LYS A 377 21.10 17.45 3.85
C LYS A 377 21.91 16.17 4.05
N PRO A 378 23.15 16.25 4.53
CA PRO A 378 23.92 15.09 4.94
C PRO A 378 23.10 14.24 5.95
N GLY A 379 22.91 12.96 5.65
CA GLY A 379 22.12 12.04 6.48
C GLY A 379 20.59 12.04 6.23
N GLU A 380 20.07 12.95 5.41
CA GLU A 380 18.67 12.92 4.97
C GLU A 380 18.54 12.28 3.57
N THR A 381 17.60 11.37 3.41
CA THR A 381 17.29 10.77 2.12
C THR A 381 15.91 11.19 1.67
N HIS A 382 15.85 11.75 0.48
CA HIS A 382 14.61 12.13 -0.16
C HIS A 382 14.06 10.93 -0.94
N PHE A 383 12.88 10.42 -0.55
CA PHE A 383 12.17 9.37 -1.27
C PHE A 383 11.01 9.98 -2.05
N ALA A 384 11.14 9.97 -3.37
CA ALA A 384 10.07 10.43 -4.23
C ALA A 384 8.96 9.35 -4.34
N GLY A 385 7.72 9.81 -4.31
CA GLY A 385 6.51 9.00 -4.43
C GLY A 385 5.83 9.12 -5.80
N PRO A 386 4.49 9.13 -5.83
CA PRO A 386 3.71 9.33 -7.03
C PRO A 386 3.86 10.74 -7.58
N GLY A 387 3.63 10.91 -8.89
CA GLY A 387 3.69 12.20 -9.54
C GLY A 387 2.95 12.24 -10.88
N VAL A 388 2.74 13.46 -11.37
CA VAL A 388 2.07 13.75 -12.65
C VAL A 388 2.57 15.06 -13.22
N GLU A 389 2.61 15.18 -14.56
CA GLU A 389 2.81 16.47 -15.21
C GLU A 389 1.48 17.18 -15.44
N THR A 390 1.47 18.49 -15.22
CA THR A 390 0.35 19.35 -15.61
C THR A 390 0.32 19.58 -17.12
N VAL A 391 -0.78 20.13 -17.62
CA VAL A 391 -0.90 20.51 -19.04
C VAL A 391 0.17 21.55 -19.44
N ASP A 392 0.58 22.42 -18.51
CA ASP A 392 1.63 23.43 -18.72
C ASP A 392 3.04 22.82 -18.67
N GLY A 393 3.17 21.53 -18.37
CA GLY A 393 4.44 20.82 -18.27
C GLY A 393 5.14 20.92 -16.92
N ASP A 394 4.49 21.48 -15.88
CA ASP A 394 5.01 21.46 -14.53
C ASP A 394 4.89 20.06 -13.92
N LEU A 395 5.83 19.71 -13.04
CA LEU A 395 5.82 18.48 -12.30
C LEU A 395 5.14 18.67 -10.95
N ILE A 396 4.14 17.82 -10.64
CA ILE A 396 3.59 17.67 -9.29
C ILE A 396 3.99 16.30 -8.79
N TYR A 397 4.62 16.21 -7.62
CA TYR A 397 4.98 14.92 -7.04
C TYR A 397 4.96 14.95 -5.52
N ALA A 398 4.76 13.79 -4.94
CA ALA A 398 4.89 13.56 -3.51
C ALA A 398 6.24 12.92 -3.18
N GLY A 399 6.71 13.15 -1.96
CA GLY A 399 7.91 12.53 -1.46
C GLY A 399 7.99 12.57 0.05
N THR A 400 9.01 11.91 0.59
CA THR A 400 9.28 11.86 2.03
C THR A 400 10.73 12.19 2.31
N VAL A 401 10.96 12.94 3.39
CA VAL A 401 12.29 13.15 3.97
C VAL A 401 12.45 12.17 5.12
N TYR A 402 13.42 11.29 5.00
CA TYR A 402 13.66 10.21 5.93
C TYR A 402 14.96 10.47 6.69
N HIS A 403 14.86 10.59 7.99
CA HIS A 403 15.98 10.57 8.91
C HIS A 403 16.19 9.14 9.42
N GLY A 404 17.39 8.81 9.87
CA GLY A 404 17.74 7.48 10.37
C GLY A 404 16.84 6.89 11.47
N HIS A 405 15.87 7.68 11.98
CA HIS A 405 14.84 7.29 12.95
C HIS A 405 13.42 7.24 12.38
N GLY A 406 13.27 7.23 11.06
CA GLY A 406 11.96 7.17 10.39
C GLY A 406 11.44 8.53 9.87
N LEU A 407 10.17 8.56 9.47
CA LEU A 407 9.50 9.76 8.98
C LEU A 407 9.29 10.75 10.12
N GLN A 408 9.80 11.96 9.97
CA GLN A 408 9.62 13.04 10.96
C GLN A 408 8.26 13.72 10.77
N PRO A 409 7.72 14.39 11.81
CA PRO A 409 6.56 15.27 11.67
C PRO A 409 6.79 16.28 10.54
N GLY A 410 5.82 16.41 9.61
CA GLY A 410 5.94 17.21 8.40
C GLY A 410 6.99 16.72 7.40
N GLY A 411 7.48 15.48 7.55
CA GLY A 411 8.47 14.88 6.67
C GLY A 411 7.92 14.36 5.34
N SER A 412 6.60 14.28 5.19
CA SER A 412 5.95 14.01 3.91
C SER A 412 5.58 15.32 3.21
N PHE A 413 5.67 15.36 1.90
CA PHE A 413 5.35 16.56 1.14
C PHE A 413 4.73 16.25 -0.23
N VAL A 414 3.97 17.22 -0.73
CA VAL A 414 3.57 17.35 -2.14
C VAL A 414 4.10 18.67 -2.65
N VAL A 415 4.71 18.65 -3.82
CA VAL A 415 5.33 19.84 -4.41
C VAL A 415 4.90 20.01 -5.87
N ARG A 416 4.62 21.24 -6.28
CA ARG A 416 4.56 21.64 -7.68
C ARG A 416 5.84 22.38 -8.04
N ARG A 417 6.45 21.97 -9.14
CA ARG A 417 7.72 22.53 -9.61
C ARG A 417 7.67 22.73 -11.11
N MET A 418 8.11 23.90 -11.55
CA MET A 418 8.41 24.12 -12.95
C MET A 418 9.66 23.34 -13.34
N VAL A 419 9.63 22.58 -14.42
CA VAL A 419 10.78 21.76 -14.84
C VAL A 419 11.99 22.61 -15.23
N ALA A 420 11.75 23.83 -15.72
CA ALA A 420 12.82 24.80 -16.06
C ALA A 420 13.23 25.72 -14.91
N GLY A 421 12.70 25.54 -13.70
CA GLY A 421 12.93 26.42 -12.56
C GLY A 421 13.64 25.72 -11.40
N ASP A 422 14.49 26.47 -10.67
CA ASP A 422 15.23 25.95 -9.52
C ASP A 422 14.35 25.82 -8.25
N GLU A 423 13.30 26.63 -8.16
CA GLU A 423 12.45 26.74 -6.98
C GLU A 423 11.09 26.04 -7.18
N PRO A 424 10.51 25.45 -6.12
CA PRO A 424 9.14 24.95 -6.18
C PRO A 424 8.13 26.10 -6.25
N THR A 425 7.05 25.92 -7.04
CA THR A 425 5.94 26.88 -7.06
C THR A 425 5.23 26.91 -5.72
N TRP A 426 5.00 25.75 -5.13
CA TRP A 426 4.49 25.59 -3.77
C TRP A 426 4.87 24.22 -3.19
N VAL A 427 4.83 24.10 -1.87
CA VAL A 427 5.07 22.87 -1.12
C VAL A 427 3.98 22.73 -0.05
N PHE A 428 3.27 21.63 -0.07
CA PHE A 428 2.36 21.21 1.00
C PHE A 428 3.02 20.12 1.85
N ARG A 429 2.93 20.19 3.18
CA ARG A 429 3.55 19.23 4.10
C ARG A 429 2.51 18.54 4.98
N THR A 430 2.77 17.27 5.31
CA THR A 430 1.95 16.42 6.18
C THR A 430 2.81 15.39 6.88
N ASP A 431 2.20 14.65 7.83
CA ASP A 431 2.87 13.60 8.60
C ASP A 431 2.74 12.22 7.95
N GLN A 432 1.83 12.08 6.99
CA GLN A 432 1.52 10.79 6.36
C GLN A 432 2.09 10.71 4.95
N LYS A 433 2.53 9.52 4.56
CA LYS A 433 3.09 9.28 3.25
C LYS A 433 1.99 9.20 2.19
N ALA A 434 2.18 9.91 1.09
CA ALA A 434 1.26 9.84 -0.05
C ALA A 434 1.32 8.46 -0.74
N THR A 435 0.15 7.88 -0.99
CA THR A 435 0.01 6.62 -1.71
C THR A 435 -0.14 6.83 -3.21
N ASP A 436 -0.93 7.82 -3.62
CA ASP A 436 -1.08 8.23 -5.02
C ASP A 436 -1.52 9.69 -5.14
N LEU A 437 -1.41 10.25 -6.35
CA LEU A 437 -1.90 11.59 -6.67
C LEU A 437 -2.27 11.73 -8.15
N ASP A 438 -3.26 12.59 -8.40
CA ASP A 438 -3.63 13.04 -9.74
C ASP A 438 -4.27 14.44 -9.66
N HIS A 439 -4.55 15.08 -10.77
CA HIS A 439 -5.13 16.43 -10.79
C HIS A 439 -6.15 16.65 -11.92
N ASP A 440 -7.07 17.57 -11.70
CA ASP A 440 -7.84 18.22 -12.74
C ASP A 440 -7.33 19.65 -13.02
N MET A 441 -8.14 20.47 -13.68
CA MET A 441 -7.76 21.86 -14.02
C MET A 441 -7.59 22.79 -12.83
N GLU A 442 -8.09 22.41 -11.66
CA GLU A 442 -8.13 23.29 -10.48
C GLU A 442 -7.59 22.65 -9.21
N THR A 443 -7.64 21.32 -9.11
CA THR A 443 -7.41 20.60 -7.87
C THR A 443 -6.41 19.48 -8.06
N VAL A 444 -5.43 19.40 -7.16
CA VAL A 444 -4.56 18.23 -6.99
C VAL A 444 -5.18 17.37 -5.89
N TYR A 445 -5.49 16.13 -6.22
CA TYR A 445 -6.02 15.14 -5.28
C TYR A 445 -4.87 14.24 -4.83
N VAL A 446 -4.72 14.07 -3.53
CA VAL A 446 -3.66 13.26 -2.93
C VAL A 446 -4.27 12.29 -1.93
N THR A 447 -3.89 11.03 -2.02
CA THR A 447 -4.29 10.00 -1.07
C THR A 447 -3.11 9.62 -0.17
N TYR A 448 -3.41 9.26 1.08
CA TYR A 448 -2.41 8.98 2.11
C TYR A 448 -2.60 7.61 2.76
N GLU A 449 -1.51 7.06 3.34
CA GLU A 449 -1.50 5.72 3.93
C GLU A 449 -2.35 5.56 5.21
N ASP A 450 -2.80 6.66 5.82
CA ASP A 450 -3.78 6.65 6.91
C ASP A 450 -5.24 6.67 6.44
N GLY A 451 -5.45 6.67 5.12
CA GLY A 451 -6.77 6.75 4.48
C GLY A 451 -7.28 8.17 4.27
N GLU A 452 -6.48 9.20 4.58
CA GLU A 452 -6.87 10.57 4.26
C GLU A 452 -6.78 10.84 2.75
N ILE A 453 -7.72 11.64 2.25
CA ILE A 453 -7.69 12.22 0.91
C ILE A 453 -7.73 13.74 1.06
N VAL A 454 -6.82 14.42 0.37
CA VAL A 454 -6.70 15.88 0.39
C VAL A 454 -6.85 16.44 -1.02
N GLY A 455 -7.71 17.43 -1.18
CA GLY A 455 -7.78 18.27 -2.37
C GLY A 455 -7.02 19.58 -2.13
N LEU A 456 -5.96 19.81 -2.92
CA LEU A 456 -5.16 21.03 -2.89
C LEU A 456 -5.51 21.91 -4.09
N ASP A 457 -5.48 23.21 -3.92
CA ASP A 457 -5.59 24.13 -5.05
C ASP A 457 -4.35 23.98 -5.95
N LEU A 458 -4.58 23.77 -7.25
CA LEU A 458 -3.50 23.56 -8.21
C LEU A 458 -2.54 24.74 -8.29
N ARG A 459 -2.99 25.98 -8.06
CA ARG A 459 -2.20 27.19 -8.26
C ARG A 459 -1.26 27.48 -7.10
N ASP A 460 -1.75 27.34 -5.86
CA ASP A 460 -1.03 27.80 -4.67
C ASP A 460 -0.82 26.71 -3.58
N GLY A 461 -1.33 25.49 -3.80
CA GLY A 461 -1.17 24.37 -2.86
C GLY A 461 -2.01 24.46 -1.60
N ASN A 462 -2.92 25.44 -1.50
CA ASN A 462 -3.80 25.58 -0.34
C ASN A 462 -4.82 24.44 -0.28
N VAL A 463 -5.12 23.99 0.95
CA VAL A 463 -6.12 22.93 1.16
C VAL A 463 -7.51 23.45 0.81
N ARG A 464 -8.12 22.84 -0.18
CA ARG A 464 -9.53 23.06 -0.53
C ARG A 464 -10.46 22.24 0.35
N TRP A 465 -10.09 20.99 0.60
CA TRP A 465 -10.80 20.06 1.49
C TRP A 465 -9.90 18.89 1.89
N ARG A 466 -10.28 18.21 2.98
CA ARG A 466 -9.64 16.98 3.43
C ARG A 466 -10.63 16.09 4.18
N ARG A 467 -10.48 14.79 4.05
CA ARG A 467 -11.30 13.81 4.77
C ARG A 467 -10.67 12.41 4.75
N HIS A 468 -11.05 11.59 5.72
CA HIS A 468 -10.72 10.16 5.69
C HIS A 468 -11.75 9.40 4.85
N LEU A 469 -11.27 8.46 4.04
CA LEU A 469 -12.08 7.57 3.22
C LEU A 469 -12.77 6.53 4.09
N THR A 470 -14.07 6.41 3.92
CA THR A 470 -14.86 5.33 4.54
C THR A 470 -15.75 4.69 3.49
N VAL A 471 -15.82 3.36 3.47
CA VAL A 471 -16.69 2.58 2.61
C VAL A 471 -17.70 1.86 3.50
N ALA A 472 -18.99 2.13 3.32
CA ALA A 472 -20.07 1.63 4.19
C ALA A 472 -19.82 1.89 5.69
N GLY A 473 -19.21 3.03 6.03
CA GLY A 473 -18.88 3.39 7.41
C GLY A 473 -17.56 2.81 7.93
N VAL A 474 -16.89 1.94 7.18
CA VAL A 474 -15.62 1.30 7.54
C VAL A 474 -14.45 2.10 6.94
N PRO A 475 -13.40 2.46 7.72
CA PRO A 475 -12.23 3.13 7.20
C PRO A 475 -11.54 2.32 6.10
N ALA A 476 -11.16 2.98 5.01
CA ALA A 476 -10.44 2.39 3.89
C ALA A 476 -9.21 3.23 3.54
N VAL A 477 -8.20 2.61 2.94
CA VAL A 477 -6.98 3.30 2.49
C VAL A 477 -6.93 3.26 0.96
N ALA A 478 -6.86 4.43 0.34
CA ALA A 478 -6.69 4.55 -1.09
C ALA A 478 -5.22 4.30 -1.48
N THR A 479 -5.00 3.47 -2.50
CA THR A 479 -3.66 3.10 -2.99
C THR A 479 -3.44 3.46 -4.46
N ALA A 480 -4.52 3.72 -5.19
CA ALA A 480 -4.51 4.19 -6.56
C ALA A 480 -5.57 5.28 -6.74
N LEU A 481 -5.26 6.28 -7.55
CA LEU A 481 -6.14 7.41 -7.81
C LEU A 481 -6.04 7.84 -9.28
N THR A 482 -7.16 7.99 -9.96
CA THR A 482 -7.23 8.58 -11.30
C THR A 482 -8.35 9.62 -11.35
N VAL A 483 -8.05 10.78 -11.87
CA VAL A 483 -9.07 11.79 -12.22
C VAL A 483 -9.57 11.47 -13.63
N THR A 484 -10.85 11.07 -13.74
CA THR A 484 -11.46 10.74 -15.04
C THR A 484 -12.07 11.97 -15.71
N GLU A 485 -12.69 12.84 -14.91
CA GLU A 485 -13.25 14.13 -15.31
C GLU A 485 -13.06 15.13 -14.15
N PRO A 486 -13.18 16.45 -14.37
CA PRO A 486 -13.12 17.41 -13.28
C PRO A 486 -14.09 17.07 -12.15
N GLY A 487 -13.53 16.86 -10.95
CA GLY A 487 -14.29 16.47 -9.76
C GLY A 487 -14.76 15.02 -9.74
N ARG A 488 -14.39 14.17 -10.71
CA ARG A 488 -14.64 12.72 -10.71
C ARG A 488 -13.37 11.92 -10.51
N LEU A 489 -13.39 11.06 -9.51
CA LEU A 489 -12.25 10.28 -9.08
C LEU A 489 -12.57 8.79 -9.17
N LEU A 490 -11.64 8.04 -9.71
CA LEU A 490 -11.62 6.59 -9.62
C LEU A 490 -10.51 6.20 -8.63
N ILE A 491 -10.88 5.50 -7.56
CA ILE A 491 -9.99 5.20 -6.45
C ILE A 491 -9.91 3.68 -6.27
N GLY A 492 -8.69 3.17 -6.21
CA GLY A 492 -8.41 1.80 -5.77
C GLY A 492 -7.97 1.77 -4.31
N THR A 493 -8.31 0.72 -3.58
CA THR A 493 -8.07 0.60 -2.14
C THR A 493 -7.13 -0.56 -1.78
N THR A 494 -6.57 -0.53 -0.57
CA THR A 494 -5.75 -1.63 -0.02
C THR A 494 -6.50 -2.95 0.05
N ASP A 495 -7.81 -2.91 0.27
CA ASP A 495 -8.68 -4.08 0.35
C ASP A 495 -9.19 -4.58 -1.02
N GLY A 496 -8.70 -3.99 -2.12
CA GLY A 496 -8.98 -4.44 -3.48
C GLY A 496 -10.31 -3.95 -4.06
N ARG A 497 -11.05 -3.02 -3.40
CA ARG A 497 -12.24 -2.37 -3.98
C ARG A 497 -11.85 -1.23 -4.90
N LEU A 498 -12.71 -0.98 -5.91
CA LEU A 498 -12.61 0.15 -6.82
C LEU A 498 -13.82 1.06 -6.59
N LEU A 499 -13.57 2.35 -6.37
CA LEU A 499 -14.59 3.31 -5.98
C LEU A 499 -14.70 4.40 -7.05
N ASN A 500 -15.89 4.56 -7.62
CA ASN A 500 -16.21 5.77 -8.38
C ASN A 500 -16.70 6.82 -7.40
N CYS A 501 -16.01 7.96 -7.38
CA CYS A 501 -16.28 9.04 -6.45
C CYS A 501 -16.52 10.36 -7.18
N SER A 502 -17.31 11.24 -6.57
CA SER A 502 -17.50 12.60 -7.04
C SER A 502 -17.27 13.63 -5.95
N THR A 503 -16.66 14.75 -6.33
CA THR A 503 -16.56 15.94 -5.50
C THR A 503 -17.56 16.96 -6.02
N VAL A 504 -18.56 17.30 -5.21
CA VAL A 504 -19.58 18.28 -5.57
C VAL A 504 -19.24 19.59 -4.86
N GLY A 505 -18.85 20.59 -5.64
CA GLY A 505 -18.74 21.96 -5.14
C GLY A 505 -20.13 22.51 -4.78
N PRO A 506 -20.23 23.56 -3.95
CA PRO A 506 -21.49 24.21 -3.70
C PRO A 506 -22.07 24.69 -5.04
N VAL A 507 -23.33 24.30 -5.29
CA VAL A 507 -24.09 24.85 -6.42
C VAL A 507 -24.03 26.36 -6.31
N ARG A 508 -23.44 27.04 -7.30
CA ARG A 508 -23.40 28.50 -7.40
C ARG A 508 -24.77 29.07 -7.66
#